data_d897a520247d8fd44c7bafd60308a4e4
#
_entry.id   d897a520247d8fd44c7bafd60308a4e4
#
_cell.length_a   1.000
_cell.length_b   1.000
_cell.length_c   1.000
_cell.angle_alpha   90.00
_cell.angle_beta   90.00
_cell.angle_gamma   90.00
#
_symmetry.space_group_name_H-M   'P 1'
#
loop_
_entity.id
_entity.type
_entity.pdbx_description
1 polymer ?
#
loop_
_entity_poly.entity_id
_entity_poly.type
_entity_poly.pdbx_seq_one_letter_code
_entity_poly.pdbx_strand_id
1 'polypeptide(L)'
;MKYTNVLLSSVIVLGSMGTLSTASSSFHTSNKVAHIAAGSTSVNSSTYQSISKFEKTISSNKIVWRGDNITITANTLKLDAAADFEQNIIDTIVVTHGKEKHTLQTGDFEVKLLDITSIAQSPSNEWIAIQVEKSAGSNLILANLKTGKYTIINERLEKAGKQNVETISSYNWSPKEDIIAFSYGNTEKSTLAIYDTKKDSVVYLPRATNYISTGLILWHKNGKSMDYISEYPSDQWILFRYDTETKKVKPVKKITQKEF
;
A
#
# COMPACT_ATOMS: atom_id res chain seq x y z
N MET A 1 8.08 23.33 26.76
CA MET A 1 8.42 22.66 25.50
C MET A 1 7.15 22.05 24.95
N LYS A 2 6.64 22.59 23.83
CA LYS A 2 5.42 22.09 23.17
C LYS A 2 5.87 21.11 22.08
N TYR A 3 5.55 19.85 22.24
CA TYR A 3 5.75 18.86 21.19
C TYR A 3 4.59 18.95 20.19
N THR A 4 4.89 19.35 18.98
CA THR A 4 3.96 19.33 17.86
C THR A 4 4.04 17.94 17.24
N ASN A 5 3.01 17.14 17.43
CA ASN A 5 2.86 15.85 16.75
C ASN A 5 2.64 16.11 15.26
N VAL A 6 3.64 15.83 14.44
CA VAL A 6 3.51 15.79 12.98
C VAL A 6 3.12 14.36 12.59
N LEU A 7 1.85 14.15 12.33
CA LEU A 7 1.34 12.95 11.65
C LEU A 7 1.79 13.02 10.18
N LEU A 8 2.85 12.34 9.84
CA LEU A 8 3.24 12.08 8.45
C LEU A 8 2.45 10.88 7.93
N SER A 9 1.18 11.11 7.58
CA SER A 9 0.52 10.25 6.60
C SER A 9 1.07 10.64 5.24
N SER A 10 1.82 9.74 4.59
CA SER A 10 2.35 9.93 3.25
C SER A 10 1.26 9.80 2.18
N VAL A 11 0.31 10.73 2.21
CA VAL A 11 -0.63 10.99 1.13
C VAL A 11 -0.12 12.24 0.42
N ILE A 12 0.60 12.07 -0.69
CA ILE A 12 0.97 13.19 -1.55
C ILE A 12 -0.25 13.49 -2.43
N VAL A 13 -1.06 14.45 -2.01
CA VAL A 13 -2.10 15.07 -2.83
C VAL A 13 -1.46 16.29 -3.52
N LEU A 14 -1.20 16.19 -4.80
CA LEU A 14 -0.94 17.37 -5.64
C LEU A 14 -2.28 17.97 -6.05
N GLY A 15 -2.77 18.91 -5.25
CA GLY A 15 -3.91 19.75 -5.57
C GLY A 15 -3.51 20.98 -6.35
N SER A 16 -4.09 21.17 -7.53
CA SER A 16 -4.07 22.44 -8.26
C SER A 16 -4.95 23.47 -7.56
N MET A 17 -4.42 24.66 -7.26
CA MET A 17 -5.17 25.81 -6.74
C MET A 17 -6.17 26.32 -7.79
N GLY A 18 -7.45 26.24 -7.46
CA GLY A 18 -8.54 26.91 -8.16
C GLY A 18 -9.34 27.77 -7.18
N THR A 19 -9.62 28.99 -7.59
CA THR A 19 -10.23 30.09 -6.86
C THR A 19 -11.58 29.77 -6.22
N LEU A 20 -11.79 30.28 -5.00
CA LEU A 20 -13.05 30.30 -4.27
C LEU A 20 -14.14 31.08 -5.02
N SER A 21 -15.27 30.45 -5.30
CA SER A 21 -16.56 31.13 -5.47
C SER A 21 -17.62 30.38 -4.64
N THR A 22 -18.28 31.13 -3.78
CA THR A 22 -19.37 30.69 -2.92
C THR A 22 -20.64 30.47 -3.72
N ALA A 23 -21.15 29.24 -3.77
CA ALA A 23 -22.55 28.95 -4.06
C ALA A 23 -22.96 27.63 -3.39
N SER A 24 -23.93 27.73 -2.52
CA SER A 24 -24.57 26.58 -1.88
C SER A 24 -25.41 25.78 -2.88
N SER A 25 -25.00 24.56 -3.17
CA SER A 25 -25.85 23.55 -3.81
C SER A 25 -25.36 22.15 -3.46
N SER A 26 -26.28 21.26 -3.21
CA SER A 26 -26.16 19.86 -2.83
C SER A 26 -25.12 19.12 -3.68
N PHE A 27 -23.99 18.75 -3.05
CA PHE A 27 -22.90 18.08 -3.72
C PHE A 27 -23.05 16.56 -3.66
N HIS A 28 -23.48 15.98 -4.77
CA HIS A 28 -23.07 14.65 -5.15
C HIS A 28 -21.66 14.76 -5.77
N THR A 29 -20.61 14.80 -4.98
CA THR A 29 -19.23 14.77 -5.49
C THR A 29 -18.79 13.33 -5.62
N SER A 30 -18.81 12.79 -6.83
CA SER A 30 -17.98 11.64 -7.16
C SER A 30 -16.53 12.13 -7.29
N ASN A 31 -15.79 12.10 -6.19
CA ASN A 31 -14.35 12.40 -6.24
C ASN A 31 -13.64 11.22 -6.92
N LYS A 32 -13.31 11.39 -8.21
CA LYS A 32 -12.33 10.52 -8.87
C LYS A 32 -10.96 10.86 -8.31
N VAL A 33 -10.55 10.14 -7.28
CA VAL A 33 -9.17 10.18 -6.80
C VAL A 33 -8.39 9.11 -7.55
N ALA A 34 -7.61 9.50 -8.54
CA ALA A 34 -6.62 8.61 -9.13
C ALA A 34 -5.47 8.46 -8.14
N HIS A 35 -5.43 7.36 -7.39
CA HIS A 35 -4.26 7.00 -6.61
C HIS A 35 -3.16 6.54 -7.57
N ILE A 36 -2.19 7.42 -7.81
CA ILE A 36 -0.92 7.02 -8.40
C ILE A 36 -0.12 6.40 -7.25
N ALA A 37 -0.12 5.08 -7.18
CA ALA A 37 0.84 4.36 -6.35
C ALA A 37 2.24 4.62 -6.93
N ALA A 38 3.04 5.42 -6.26
CA ALA A 38 4.30 6.03 -6.62
C ALA A 38 4.13 7.36 -7.35
N GLY A 39 4.39 8.46 -6.63
CA GLY A 39 4.51 9.79 -7.20
C GLY A 39 5.43 9.79 -8.41
N SER A 40 5.08 10.60 -9.41
CA SER A 40 5.90 10.82 -10.59
C SER A 40 7.19 11.56 -10.20
N THR A 41 8.12 10.84 -9.65
CA THR A 41 9.50 11.28 -9.71
C THR A 41 9.92 11.16 -11.18
N SER A 42 10.73 12.03 -11.68
CA SER A 42 11.42 11.94 -12.98
C SER A 42 12.42 10.77 -12.98
N VAL A 43 12.05 9.68 -12.32
CA VAL A 43 12.73 8.43 -12.30
C VAL A 43 12.53 7.80 -13.66
N ASN A 44 13.61 7.63 -14.39
CA ASN A 44 13.65 7.17 -15.76
C ASN A 44 12.71 5.96 -15.98
N SER A 45 11.53 6.19 -16.56
CA SER A 45 10.46 5.18 -16.74
C SER A 45 10.91 3.97 -17.57
N SER A 46 12.07 4.07 -18.25
CA SER A 46 12.69 2.96 -18.97
C SER A 46 13.24 1.89 -18.04
N THR A 47 13.62 2.23 -16.81
CA THR A 47 14.28 1.33 -15.85
C THR A 47 13.28 0.54 -15.00
N TYR A 48 12.21 1.20 -14.56
CA TYR A 48 11.27 0.63 -13.61
C TYR A 48 10.03 0.07 -14.27
N GLN A 49 9.41 -0.87 -13.56
CA GLN A 49 8.12 -1.45 -13.94
C GLN A 49 7.03 -0.36 -13.91
N SER A 50 6.12 -0.40 -14.87
CA SER A 50 4.87 0.34 -14.79
C SER A 50 3.90 -0.38 -13.85
N ILE A 51 3.13 0.40 -13.08
CA ILE A 51 2.14 -0.12 -12.13
C ILE A 51 0.78 -0.18 -12.82
N SER A 52 0.00 -1.22 -12.56
CA SER A 52 -1.39 -1.35 -13.00
C SER A 52 -2.21 -0.16 -12.49
N LYS A 53 -3.05 0.41 -13.36
CA LYS A 53 -3.90 1.53 -12.99
C LYS A 53 -5.26 1.01 -12.55
N PHE A 54 -5.65 1.36 -11.35
CA PHE A 54 -6.97 1.14 -10.81
C PHE A 54 -7.63 2.47 -10.46
N GLU A 55 -8.94 2.56 -10.69
CA GLU A 55 -9.74 3.73 -10.35
C GLU A 55 -10.55 3.47 -9.08
N LYS A 56 -10.46 4.37 -8.10
CA LYS A 56 -11.23 4.32 -6.86
C LYS A 56 -12.48 5.19 -6.99
N THR A 57 -13.61 4.66 -6.57
CA THR A 57 -14.87 5.38 -6.42
C THR A 57 -15.42 5.14 -5.03
N ILE A 58 -15.84 6.20 -4.34
CA ILE A 58 -16.45 6.12 -3.00
C ILE A 58 -17.89 6.60 -3.10
N SER A 59 -18.79 5.86 -2.49
CA SER A 59 -20.19 6.23 -2.27
C SER A 59 -20.54 6.08 -0.79
N SER A 60 -21.78 6.41 -0.41
CA SER A 60 -22.21 6.43 1.01
C SER A 60 -22.00 5.10 1.75
N ASN A 61 -22.02 3.97 1.05
CA ASN A 61 -21.93 2.64 1.65
C ASN A 61 -20.98 1.69 0.90
N LYS A 62 -20.14 2.21 0.01
CA LYS A 62 -19.24 1.38 -0.81
C LYS A 62 -17.98 2.11 -1.19
N ILE A 63 -16.88 1.37 -1.17
CA ILE A 63 -15.60 1.72 -1.80
C ILE A 63 -15.41 0.73 -2.95
N VAL A 64 -15.22 1.23 -4.16
CA VAL A 64 -15.05 0.38 -5.35
C VAL A 64 -13.77 0.75 -6.07
N TRP A 65 -12.96 -0.25 -6.31
CA TRP A 65 -11.77 -0.16 -7.17
C TRP A 65 -11.99 -0.96 -8.45
N ARG A 66 -11.65 -0.37 -9.60
CA ARG A 66 -11.77 -1.01 -10.91
C ARG A 66 -10.49 -0.86 -11.71
N GLY A 67 -10.07 -1.94 -12.34
CA GLY A 67 -8.97 -1.95 -13.29
C GLY A 67 -9.02 -3.23 -14.12
N ASP A 68 -8.77 -3.13 -15.43
CA ASP A 68 -8.87 -4.23 -16.39
C ASP A 68 -10.15 -5.07 -16.19
N ASN A 69 -10.01 -6.35 -15.81
CA ASN A 69 -11.11 -7.27 -15.54
C ASN A 69 -11.33 -7.54 -14.03
N ILE A 70 -10.77 -6.69 -13.16
CA ILE A 70 -10.89 -6.82 -11.72
C ILE A 70 -11.76 -5.70 -11.16
N THR A 71 -12.67 -6.06 -10.27
CA THR A 71 -13.41 -5.13 -9.43
C THR A 71 -13.29 -5.56 -7.97
N ILE A 72 -12.89 -4.65 -7.11
CA ILE A 72 -12.91 -4.85 -5.66
C ILE A 72 -13.96 -3.92 -5.08
N THR A 73 -14.90 -4.49 -4.35
CA THR A 73 -15.98 -3.75 -3.70
C THR A 73 -15.90 -4.00 -2.20
N ALA A 74 -15.66 -2.94 -1.42
CA ALA A 74 -15.85 -2.96 0.02
C ALA A 74 -17.22 -2.36 0.34
N ASN A 75 -18.07 -3.13 0.99
CA ASN A 75 -19.31 -2.61 1.55
C ASN A 75 -19.00 -2.03 2.93
N THR A 76 -19.53 -0.85 3.21
CA THR A 76 -19.27 -0.15 4.48
C THR A 76 -20.53 -0.01 5.29
N LEU A 77 -20.41 -0.10 6.60
CA LEU A 77 -21.43 0.20 7.59
C LEU A 77 -21.07 1.51 8.29
N LYS A 78 -22.08 2.33 8.54
CA LYS A 78 -21.92 3.46 9.46
C LYS A 78 -21.95 2.91 10.88
N LEU A 79 -20.95 3.27 11.67
CA LEU A 79 -21.06 3.11 13.11
C LEU A 79 -21.95 4.25 13.63
N ASP A 80 -23.02 3.89 14.34
CA ASP A 80 -23.76 4.85 15.17
C ASP A 80 -22.82 5.31 16.28
N ALA A 81 -22.04 6.33 15.99
CA ALA A 81 -21.16 6.93 16.97
C ALA A 81 -21.99 7.91 17.82
N ALA A 82 -22.08 7.63 19.10
CA ALA A 82 -22.51 8.61 20.10
C ALA A 82 -21.49 9.78 20.23
N ALA A 83 -20.61 9.96 19.27
CA ALA A 83 -19.56 10.98 19.20
C ALA A 83 -19.53 11.62 17.81
N ASP A 84 -19.16 12.88 17.77
CA ASP A 84 -19.18 13.83 16.65
C ASP A 84 -18.49 13.42 15.32
N PHE A 85 -18.10 12.15 15.12
CA PHE A 85 -17.46 11.66 13.93
C PHE A 85 -18.13 10.39 13.41
N GLU A 86 -18.88 10.51 12.29
CA GLU A 86 -19.35 9.35 11.52
C GLU A 86 -18.13 8.60 10.96
N GLN A 87 -17.83 7.42 11.50
CA GLN A 87 -16.79 6.54 10.96
C GLN A 87 -17.44 5.38 10.21
N ASN A 88 -17.13 5.25 8.93
CA ASN A 88 -17.50 4.08 8.16
C ASN A 88 -16.48 2.95 8.42
N ILE A 89 -16.99 1.75 8.61
CA ILE A 89 -16.17 0.53 8.70
C ILE A 89 -16.48 -0.39 7.53
N ILE A 90 -15.48 -1.08 7.04
CA ILE A 90 -15.65 -2.09 6.01
C ILE A 90 -16.23 -3.35 6.65
N ASP A 91 -17.40 -3.76 6.16
CA ASP A 91 -18.10 -4.97 6.58
C ASP A 91 -17.65 -6.18 5.75
N THR A 92 -17.58 -6.02 4.43
CA THR A 92 -17.17 -7.09 3.52
C THR A 92 -16.30 -6.53 2.40
N ILE A 93 -15.36 -7.35 1.94
CA ILE A 93 -14.57 -7.07 0.73
C ILE A 93 -14.87 -8.16 -0.29
N VAL A 94 -15.39 -7.77 -1.44
CA VAL A 94 -15.69 -8.67 -2.55
C VAL A 94 -14.71 -8.42 -3.68
N VAL A 95 -13.98 -9.45 -4.07
CA VAL A 95 -13.06 -9.46 -5.22
C VAL A 95 -13.73 -10.16 -6.37
N THR A 96 -13.91 -9.49 -7.50
CA THR A 96 -14.47 -10.04 -8.74
C THR A 96 -13.42 -10.02 -9.83
N HIS A 97 -13.14 -11.14 -10.47
CA HIS A 97 -12.23 -11.28 -11.57
C HIS A 97 -12.85 -12.14 -12.69
N GLY A 98 -13.26 -11.49 -13.77
CA GLY A 98 -14.04 -12.16 -14.82
C GLY A 98 -15.37 -12.71 -14.26
N LYS A 99 -15.52 -14.05 -14.28
CA LYS A 99 -16.68 -14.75 -13.73
C LYS A 99 -16.51 -15.15 -12.25
N GLU A 100 -15.30 -15.14 -11.74
CA GLU A 100 -14.98 -15.53 -10.38
C GLU A 100 -15.34 -14.39 -9.41
N LYS A 101 -15.93 -14.76 -8.30
CA LYS A 101 -16.32 -13.83 -7.25
C LYS A 101 -16.01 -14.43 -5.89
N HIS A 102 -15.18 -13.77 -5.12
CA HIS A 102 -14.74 -14.20 -3.80
C HIS A 102 -15.04 -13.10 -2.76
N THR A 103 -15.47 -13.52 -1.58
CA THR A 103 -15.72 -12.61 -0.46
C THR A 103 -14.68 -12.87 0.63
N LEU A 104 -13.97 -11.83 1.02
CA LEU A 104 -13.09 -11.84 2.18
C LEU A 104 -13.92 -11.47 3.40
N GLN A 105 -13.93 -12.37 4.39
CA GLN A 105 -14.67 -12.15 5.62
C GLN A 105 -13.91 -11.19 6.53
N THR A 106 -14.42 -9.98 6.71
CA THR A 106 -13.76 -8.99 7.57
C THR A 106 -13.87 -9.32 9.06
N GLY A 107 -14.77 -10.21 9.43
CA GLY A 107 -14.85 -10.77 10.79
C GLY A 107 -13.64 -11.58 11.22
N ASP A 108 -12.81 -12.05 10.25
CA ASP A 108 -11.56 -12.74 10.52
C ASP A 108 -10.42 -11.77 10.90
N PHE A 109 -10.63 -10.46 10.73
CA PHE A 109 -9.65 -9.45 11.10
C PHE A 109 -9.84 -9.05 12.57
N GLU A 110 -8.78 -9.05 13.33
CA GLU A 110 -8.80 -8.63 14.74
C GLU A 110 -9.19 -7.15 14.93
N VAL A 111 -9.12 -6.36 13.88
CA VAL A 111 -9.36 -4.92 13.90
C VAL A 111 -10.31 -4.47 12.80
N LYS A 112 -11.05 -3.40 13.06
CA LYS A 112 -11.96 -2.79 12.08
C LYS A 112 -11.17 -2.14 10.95
N LEU A 113 -11.54 -2.45 9.71
CA LEU A 113 -11.00 -1.87 8.50
C LEU A 113 -11.79 -0.61 8.14
N LEU A 114 -11.10 0.44 7.72
CA LEU A 114 -11.69 1.76 7.47
C LEU A 114 -11.74 2.11 5.98
N ASP A 115 -10.67 1.81 5.25
CA ASP A 115 -10.54 2.14 3.83
C ASP A 115 -9.69 1.10 3.10
N ILE A 116 -9.87 1.01 1.78
CA ILE A 116 -8.91 0.41 0.86
C ILE A 116 -8.09 1.54 0.25
N THR A 117 -6.83 1.62 0.61
CA THR A 117 -5.95 2.73 0.24
C THR A 117 -5.24 2.50 -1.09
N SER A 118 -4.92 1.27 -1.41
CA SER A 118 -4.31 0.91 -2.69
C SER A 118 -4.52 -0.55 -3.05
N ILE A 119 -4.40 -0.86 -4.34
CA ILE A 119 -4.42 -2.23 -4.87
C ILE A 119 -3.40 -2.38 -5.99
N ALA A 120 -2.84 -3.59 -6.13
CA ALA A 120 -1.94 -3.93 -7.22
C ALA A 120 -2.09 -5.40 -7.61
N GLN A 121 -2.13 -5.66 -8.92
CA GLN A 121 -2.20 -7.00 -9.47
C GLN A 121 -0.81 -7.57 -9.70
N SER A 122 -0.64 -8.87 -9.48
CA SER A 122 0.61 -9.59 -9.76
C SER A 122 0.84 -9.77 -11.26
N PRO A 123 2.10 -10.00 -11.71
CA PRO A 123 2.41 -10.14 -13.13
C PRO A 123 1.77 -11.37 -13.78
N SER A 124 1.47 -12.42 -13.02
CA SER A 124 0.76 -13.60 -13.54
C SER A 124 -0.75 -13.37 -13.69
N ASN A 125 -1.29 -12.30 -13.13
CA ASN A 125 -2.72 -12.04 -12.94
C ASN A 125 -3.43 -13.07 -12.05
N GLU A 126 -2.69 -13.83 -11.23
CA GLU A 126 -3.28 -14.79 -10.29
C GLU A 126 -3.52 -14.21 -8.90
N TRP A 127 -2.85 -13.10 -8.56
CA TRP A 127 -2.93 -12.48 -7.25
C TRP A 127 -3.27 -11.01 -7.31
N ILE A 128 -3.94 -10.54 -6.28
CA ILE A 128 -4.19 -9.13 -6.02
C ILE A 128 -3.70 -8.78 -4.61
N ALA A 129 -2.94 -7.70 -4.50
CA ALA A 129 -2.58 -7.10 -3.24
C ALA A 129 -3.55 -5.96 -2.93
N ILE A 130 -4.10 -5.95 -1.72
CA ILE A 130 -5.08 -4.98 -1.25
C ILE A 130 -4.54 -4.39 0.06
N GLN A 131 -4.21 -3.11 0.05
CA GLN A 131 -3.83 -2.41 1.26
C GLN A 131 -5.07 -1.81 1.90
N VAL A 132 -5.30 -2.14 3.16
CA VAL A 132 -6.44 -1.68 3.93
C VAL A 132 -5.99 -0.87 5.14
N GLU A 133 -6.64 0.26 5.36
CA GLU A 133 -6.41 1.11 6.52
C GLU A 133 -7.20 0.60 7.72
N LYS A 134 -6.63 0.73 8.90
CA LYS A 134 -7.25 0.47 10.21
C LYS A 134 -7.02 1.67 11.13
N SER A 135 -7.62 1.68 12.31
CA SER A 135 -7.50 2.79 13.27
C SER A 135 -6.04 3.13 13.65
N ALA A 136 -5.15 2.14 13.59
CA ALA A 136 -3.71 2.32 13.81
C ALA A 136 -2.93 1.52 12.77
N GLY A 137 -2.50 2.20 11.70
CA GLY A 137 -1.69 1.61 10.64
C GLY A 137 -2.50 0.96 9.51
N SER A 138 -1.89 0.00 8.81
CA SER A 138 -2.48 -0.66 7.65
C SER A 138 -2.11 -2.13 7.54
N ASN A 139 -3.00 -2.92 6.98
CA ASN A 139 -2.74 -4.32 6.62
C ASN A 139 -2.57 -4.46 5.11
N LEU A 140 -1.77 -5.45 4.71
CA LEU A 140 -1.66 -5.90 3.32
C LEU A 140 -2.28 -7.30 3.19
N ILE A 141 -3.31 -7.40 2.38
CA ILE A 141 -4.00 -8.64 2.05
C ILE A 141 -3.54 -9.09 0.68
N LEU A 142 -3.11 -10.34 0.54
CA LEU A 142 -2.85 -10.98 -0.74
C LEU A 142 -3.95 -11.99 -1.00
N ALA A 143 -4.75 -11.79 -2.04
CA ALA A 143 -5.84 -12.70 -2.41
C ALA A 143 -5.54 -13.36 -3.76
N ASN A 144 -5.72 -14.68 -3.82
CA ASN A 144 -5.64 -15.43 -5.06
C ASN A 144 -6.96 -15.29 -5.82
N LEU A 145 -6.89 -14.75 -7.03
CA LEU A 145 -8.04 -14.40 -7.86
C LEU A 145 -8.83 -15.61 -8.39
N LYS A 146 -8.19 -16.78 -8.44
CA LYS A 146 -8.82 -18.02 -8.90
C LYS A 146 -9.48 -18.80 -7.78
N THR A 147 -8.81 -18.87 -6.63
CA THR A 147 -9.28 -19.75 -5.52
C THR A 147 -10.00 -18.98 -4.41
N GLY A 148 -9.86 -17.68 -4.35
CA GLY A 148 -10.35 -16.82 -3.27
C GLY A 148 -9.58 -16.96 -1.94
N LYS A 149 -8.58 -17.84 -1.88
CA LYS A 149 -7.71 -17.93 -0.70
C LYS A 149 -6.94 -16.63 -0.50
N TYR A 150 -6.83 -16.18 0.72
CA TYR A 150 -6.09 -14.95 1.05
C TYR A 150 -5.18 -15.12 2.26
N THR A 151 -4.23 -14.23 2.35
CA THR A 151 -3.25 -14.15 3.44
C THR A 151 -3.12 -12.69 3.87
N ILE A 152 -3.17 -12.42 5.17
CA ILE A 152 -2.87 -11.12 5.76
C ILE A 152 -1.39 -11.12 6.12
N ILE A 153 -0.62 -10.28 5.45
CA ILE A 153 0.85 -10.27 5.58
C ILE A 153 1.27 -9.85 6.99
N ASN A 154 0.58 -8.89 7.61
CA ASN A 154 0.86 -8.48 8.99
C ASN A 154 0.78 -9.66 9.95
N GLU A 155 -0.32 -10.41 9.95
CA GLU A 155 -0.48 -11.59 10.81
C GLU A 155 0.59 -12.66 10.55
N ARG A 156 0.96 -12.83 9.28
CA ARG A 156 2.00 -13.78 8.93
C ARG A 156 3.35 -13.39 9.51
N LEU A 157 3.68 -12.11 9.51
CA LEU A 157 4.89 -11.60 10.14
C LEU A 157 4.85 -11.78 11.66
N GLU A 158 3.73 -11.50 12.29
CA GLU A 158 3.53 -11.70 13.74
C GLU A 158 3.65 -13.16 14.14
N LYS A 159 3.03 -14.08 13.41
CA LYS A 159 3.17 -15.54 13.59
C LYS A 159 4.62 -16.01 13.40
N ALA A 160 5.42 -15.31 12.60
CA ALA A 160 6.85 -15.54 12.45
C ALA A 160 7.71 -14.85 13.53
N GLY A 161 7.10 -14.31 14.59
CA GLY A 161 7.75 -13.70 15.73
C GLY A 161 8.24 -12.27 15.49
N LYS A 162 7.76 -11.59 14.43
CA LYS A 162 8.07 -10.18 14.21
C LYS A 162 7.20 -9.31 15.13
N GLN A 163 7.87 -8.35 15.76
CA GLN A 163 7.21 -7.35 16.60
C GLN A 163 7.03 -6.05 15.82
N ASN A 164 6.10 -5.20 16.28
CA ASN A 164 5.86 -3.87 15.73
C ASN A 164 5.46 -3.90 14.24
N VAL A 165 4.55 -4.80 13.86
CA VAL A 165 4.03 -4.95 12.50
C VAL A 165 2.71 -4.18 12.35
N GLU A 166 2.66 -2.95 12.83
CA GLU A 166 1.44 -2.14 12.86
C GLU A 166 1.01 -1.72 11.45
N THR A 167 2.01 -1.45 10.60
CA THR A 167 1.76 -0.88 9.27
C THR A 167 2.59 -1.55 8.20
N ILE A 168 1.99 -1.74 7.02
CA ILE A 168 2.67 -1.94 5.76
C ILE A 168 2.49 -0.66 4.96
N SER A 169 3.55 0.17 4.88
CA SER A 169 3.47 1.52 4.34
C SER A 169 3.64 1.58 2.81
N SER A 170 4.33 0.63 2.23
CA SER A 170 4.49 0.52 0.78
C SER A 170 4.69 -0.93 0.35
N TYR A 171 4.31 -1.24 -0.87
CA TYR A 171 4.52 -2.56 -1.47
C TYR A 171 4.56 -2.45 -2.99
N ASN A 172 5.18 -3.45 -3.64
CA ASN A 172 5.16 -3.58 -5.09
C ASN A 172 5.49 -5.01 -5.52
N TRP A 173 4.82 -5.49 -6.59
CA TRP A 173 5.08 -6.78 -7.18
C TRP A 173 6.37 -6.77 -8.01
N SER A 174 7.09 -7.88 -8.02
CA SER A 174 8.14 -8.14 -9.01
C SER A 174 7.53 -8.18 -10.42
N PRO A 175 8.22 -7.69 -11.46
CA PRO A 175 7.69 -7.74 -12.83
C PRO A 175 7.71 -9.13 -13.47
N LYS A 176 8.39 -10.09 -12.87
CA LYS A 176 8.65 -11.42 -13.49
C LYS A 176 8.00 -12.57 -12.75
N GLU A 177 7.77 -12.43 -11.47
CA GLU A 177 7.32 -13.50 -10.59
C GLU A 177 6.28 -12.96 -9.61
N ASP A 178 5.42 -13.83 -9.09
CA ASP A 178 4.45 -13.49 -8.05
C ASP A 178 5.13 -13.36 -6.69
N ILE A 179 6.09 -12.46 -6.65
CA ILE A 179 6.86 -12.06 -5.49
C ILE A 179 6.55 -10.60 -5.19
N ILE A 180 6.18 -10.30 -3.96
CA ILE A 180 5.86 -8.95 -3.53
C ILE A 180 6.87 -8.46 -2.50
N ALA A 181 7.44 -7.30 -2.73
CA ALA A 181 8.25 -6.60 -1.74
C ALA A 181 7.37 -5.60 -1.00
N PHE A 182 7.58 -5.44 0.29
CA PHE A 182 6.83 -4.53 1.14
C PHE A 182 7.67 -3.98 2.29
N SER A 183 7.36 -2.77 2.72
CA SER A 183 7.88 -2.20 3.95
C SER A 183 6.90 -2.41 5.09
N TYR A 184 7.40 -2.83 6.26
CA TYR A 184 6.60 -3.05 7.45
C TYR A 184 7.27 -2.46 8.69
N GLY A 185 6.49 -2.07 9.66
CA GLY A 185 7.01 -1.48 10.89
C GLY A 185 5.93 -0.75 11.69
N ASN A 186 6.39 0.22 12.46
CA ASN A 186 5.56 1.14 13.22
C ASN A 186 6.02 2.59 12.99
N THR A 187 5.57 3.52 13.83
CA THR A 187 5.93 4.95 13.75
C THR A 187 7.38 5.25 14.08
N GLU A 188 8.09 4.36 14.76
CA GLU A 188 9.48 4.56 15.17
C GLU A 188 10.47 4.05 14.12
N LYS A 189 10.15 2.92 13.50
CA LYS A 189 11.05 2.26 12.53
C LYS A 189 10.30 1.33 11.59
N SER A 190 10.81 1.24 10.38
CA SER A 190 10.35 0.29 9.38
C SER A 190 11.51 -0.47 8.74
N THR A 191 11.18 -1.57 8.09
CA THR A 191 12.12 -2.42 7.36
C THR A 191 11.43 -3.06 6.16
N LEU A 192 12.18 -3.80 5.36
CA LEU A 192 11.70 -4.44 4.13
C LEU A 192 11.70 -5.95 4.23
N ALA A 193 10.71 -6.55 3.60
CA ALA A 193 10.66 -7.97 3.34
C ALA A 193 10.10 -8.26 1.94
N ILE A 194 10.31 -9.48 1.50
CA ILE A 194 9.80 -10.02 0.25
C ILE A 194 9.01 -11.28 0.58
N TYR A 195 7.79 -11.38 0.07
CA TYR A 195 6.98 -12.58 0.15
C TYR A 195 6.89 -13.26 -1.22
N ASP A 196 7.22 -14.55 -1.24
CA ASP A 196 7.09 -15.42 -2.41
C ASP A 196 5.80 -16.22 -2.28
N THR A 197 4.81 -15.93 -3.14
CA THR A 197 3.49 -16.59 -3.08
C THR A 197 3.53 -18.07 -3.42
N LYS A 198 4.50 -18.51 -4.23
CA LYS A 198 4.65 -19.93 -4.62
C LYS A 198 5.29 -20.76 -3.52
N LYS A 199 6.29 -20.20 -2.83
CA LYS A 199 6.99 -20.88 -1.72
C LYS A 199 6.30 -20.66 -0.39
N ASP A 200 5.33 -19.77 -0.33
CA ASP A 200 4.67 -19.35 0.91
C ASP A 200 5.67 -18.93 2.00
N SER A 201 6.67 -18.14 1.62
CA SER A 201 7.79 -17.78 2.49
C SER A 201 8.14 -16.30 2.44
N VAL A 202 8.62 -15.79 3.58
CA VAL A 202 9.10 -14.41 3.72
C VAL A 202 10.62 -14.38 3.79
N VAL A 203 11.23 -13.53 2.98
CA VAL A 203 12.65 -13.21 3.03
C VAL A 203 12.81 -11.80 3.58
N TYR A 204 13.51 -11.65 4.69
CA TYR A 204 13.80 -10.36 5.28
C TYR A 204 15.05 -9.75 4.66
N LEU A 205 14.99 -8.49 4.25
CA LEU A 205 16.13 -7.82 3.66
C LEU A 205 17.16 -7.46 4.74
N PRO A 206 18.47 -7.55 4.40
CA PRO A 206 19.50 -7.08 5.30
C PRO A 206 19.34 -5.58 5.55
N ARG A 207 19.44 -5.16 6.81
CA ARG A 207 19.51 -3.75 7.15
C ARG A 207 20.89 -3.21 6.85
N ALA A 208 20.97 -2.23 5.96
CA ALA A 208 22.20 -1.48 5.76
C ALA A 208 22.43 -0.43 6.86
N THR A 209 21.35 0.06 7.48
CA THR A 209 21.37 1.10 8.52
C THR A 209 20.12 0.97 9.42
N ASN A 210 20.06 1.76 10.49
CA ASN A 210 18.84 1.92 11.29
C ASN A 210 17.91 2.89 10.56
N TYR A 211 16.92 2.37 9.85
CA TYR A 211 15.94 3.16 9.13
C TYR A 211 14.85 3.68 10.08
N ILE A 212 14.49 4.96 9.94
CA ILE A 212 13.34 5.54 10.62
C ILE A 212 12.09 5.27 9.80
N SER A 213 12.15 5.57 8.51
CA SER A 213 11.05 5.36 7.57
C SER A 213 11.56 4.71 6.29
N THR A 214 10.79 3.78 5.75
CA THR A 214 11.10 3.09 4.50
C THR A 214 9.86 3.08 3.61
N GLY A 215 10.02 3.53 2.38
CA GLY A 215 8.92 3.62 1.44
C GLY A 215 9.37 3.52 -0.02
N LEU A 216 8.43 3.71 -0.92
CA LEU A 216 8.64 3.76 -2.38
C LEU A 216 9.46 2.58 -2.91
N ILE A 217 8.81 1.44 -3.08
CA ILE A 217 9.46 0.24 -3.62
C ILE A 217 9.30 0.22 -5.13
N LEU A 218 10.40 0.24 -5.87
CA LEU A 218 10.45 0.29 -7.32
C LEU A 218 11.24 -0.90 -7.88
N TRP A 219 10.56 -1.85 -8.46
CA TRP A 219 11.22 -2.96 -9.15
C TRP A 219 11.78 -2.54 -10.50
N HIS A 220 13.01 -2.95 -10.79
CA HIS A 220 13.57 -2.87 -12.12
C HIS A 220 12.84 -3.86 -13.05
N LYS A 221 12.63 -3.48 -14.33
CA LYS A 221 11.91 -4.30 -15.33
C LYS A 221 12.49 -5.70 -15.53
N ASN A 222 13.79 -5.87 -15.26
CA ASN A 222 14.44 -7.18 -15.34
C ASN A 222 14.13 -8.12 -14.16
N GLY A 223 13.53 -7.62 -13.08
CA GLY A 223 13.21 -8.37 -11.87
C GLY A 223 14.40 -8.72 -10.98
N LYS A 224 15.62 -8.30 -11.35
CA LYS A 224 16.86 -8.67 -10.63
C LYS A 224 17.22 -7.71 -9.50
N SER A 225 16.58 -6.57 -9.44
CA SER A 225 16.79 -5.60 -8.38
C SER A 225 15.57 -4.75 -8.13
N MET A 226 15.50 -4.19 -6.94
CA MET A 226 14.53 -3.17 -6.59
C MET A 226 15.21 -2.00 -5.88
N ASP A 227 14.73 -0.82 -6.12
CA ASP A 227 15.13 0.39 -5.42
C ASP A 227 14.05 0.77 -4.41
N TYR A 228 14.47 1.31 -3.28
CA TYR A 228 13.57 1.81 -2.25
C TYR A 228 14.17 3.02 -1.56
N ILE A 229 13.33 3.84 -0.98
CA ILE A 229 13.75 5.01 -0.24
C ILE A 229 13.72 4.71 1.24
N SER A 230 14.77 5.15 1.94
CA SER A 230 14.80 5.11 3.39
C SER A 230 15.38 6.41 3.94
N GLU A 231 14.78 6.87 5.03
CA GLU A 231 15.22 8.04 5.77
C GLU A 231 16.32 7.65 6.75
N TYR A 232 17.53 8.23 6.56
CA TYR A 232 18.65 8.04 7.46
C TYR A 232 19.78 9.05 7.20
N PRO A 233 20.29 9.73 8.20
CA PRO A 233 19.63 10.06 9.48
C PRO A 233 18.35 10.86 9.26
N SER A 234 17.57 11.20 10.27
CA SER A 234 16.17 11.66 10.26
C SER A 234 15.76 12.79 9.30
N ASP A 235 16.66 13.35 8.55
CA ASP A 235 16.44 14.44 7.58
C ASP A 235 17.02 14.14 6.19
N GLN A 236 17.57 12.94 6.00
CA GLN A 236 18.23 12.55 4.75
C GLN A 236 17.53 11.34 4.11
N TRP A 237 16.99 11.57 2.94
CA TRP A 237 16.42 10.51 2.12
C TRP A 237 17.49 9.90 1.21
N ILE A 238 17.64 8.58 1.28
CA ILE A 238 18.59 7.85 0.46
C ILE A 238 17.85 6.79 -0.34
N LEU A 239 18.10 6.75 -1.64
CA LEU A 239 17.71 5.66 -2.51
C LEU A 239 18.70 4.51 -2.32
N PHE A 240 18.20 3.37 -1.90
CA PHE A 240 18.94 2.13 -1.80
C PHE A 240 18.56 1.18 -2.92
N ARG A 241 19.47 0.31 -3.29
CA ARG A 241 19.21 -0.80 -4.21
C ARG A 241 19.46 -2.12 -3.53
N TYR A 242 18.47 -2.98 -3.59
CA TYR A 242 18.61 -4.40 -3.26
C TYR A 242 18.76 -5.22 -4.53
N ASP A 243 19.78 -6.05 -4.56
CA ASP A 243 20.04 -7.01 -5.64
C ASP A 243 19.57 -8.39 -5.21
N THR A 244 18.67 -9.01 -6.01
CA THR A 244 18.01 -10.27 -5.65
C THR A 244 18.92 -11.50 -5.77
N GLU A 245 19.95 -11.43 -6.63
CA GLU A 245 20.89 -12.53 -6.84
C GLU A 245 21.95 -12.56 -5.73
N THR A 246 22.56 -11.41 -5.47
CA THR A 246 23.61 -11.29 -4.43
C THR A 246 23.09 -11.08 -3.03
N LYS A 247 21.78 -10.74 -2.89
CA LYS A 247 21.10 -10.40 -1.64
C LYS A 247 21.77 -9.24 -0.87
N LYS A 248 22.42 -8.34 -1.61
CA LYS A 248 23.12 -7.17 -1.04
C LYS A 248 22.30 -5.90 -1.23
N VAL A 249 22.40 -5.02 -0.24
CA VAL A 249 21.87 -3.66 -0.28
C VAL A 249 23.03 -2.70 -0.43
N LYS A 250 22.87 -1.70 -1.31
CA LYS A 250 23.83 -0.61 -1.48
C LYS A 250 23.10 0.74 -1.65
N PRO A 251 23.67 1.85 -1.15
CA PRO A 251 23.15 3.18 -1.45
C PRO A 251 23.37 3.51 -2.93
N VAL A 252 22.40 4.19 -3.54
CA VAL A 252 22.46 4.64 -4.94
C VAL A 252 22.69 6.13 -5.00
N LYS A 253 21.85 6.92 -4.31
CA LYS A 253 21.96 8.38 -4.26
C LYS A 253 21.22 8.96 -3.06
N LYS A 254 21.61 10.16 -2.64
CA LYS A 254 20.79 10.99 -1.76
C LYS A 254 19.67 11.62 -2.59
N ILE A 255 18.50 11.76 -1.97
CA ILE A 255 17.31 12.34 -2.60
C ILE A 255 16.93 13.59 -1.80
N THR A 256 16.57 14.63 -2.51
CA THR A 256 16.06 15.87 -1.90
C THR A 256 14.53 15.87 -1.93
N GLN A 257 13.89 16.64 -1.03
CA GLN A 257 12.43 16.79 -1.01
C GLN A 257 11.85 17.26 -2.35
N LYS A 258 12.63 17.95 -3.18
CA LYS A 258 12.19 18.41 -4.51
C LYS A 258 12.14 17.31 -5.57
N GLU A 259 12.76 16.17 -5.31
CA GLU A 259 12.77 14.99 -6.18
C GLU A 259 11.63 14.01 -5.88
N PHE A 260 10.83 14.30 -4.86
CA PHE A 260 9.57 13.70 -4.50
C PHE A 260 8.41 14.58 -4.96
#